data_1f32da52c4699e97113ec14fd7a6429e
#
_entry.id   1f32da52c4699e97113ec14fd7a6429e
#
_cell.length_a   1.000
_cell.length_b   1.000
_cell.length_c   1.000
_cell.angle_alpha   90.00
_cell.angle_beta   90.00
_cell.angle_gamma   90.00
#
_symmetry.space_group_name_H-M   'P 1'
#
loop_
_entity.id
_entity.type
_entity.pdbx_description
1 polymer ?
#
loop_
_entity_poly.entity_id
_entity_poly.type
_entity_poly.pdbx_seq_one_letter_code
_entity_poly.pdbx_strand_id
1 'polypeptide(L)'
;AEVITTPFTFISTTHAIVRNHLKPVFCDVKLCDGTIDETKIEDLVTENTVAIIPVHVYGNICNIEEIQKIADKYRLKVIYDAAHAFGVEYKGKGIGNYGDASVFSFHATKVFNTIEGGAVTFSDHKLYEKLYNLKNFGIRGEELVTDVGANAKMNEFCAIMGLCNLKHLN
;
A
#
# COMPACT_ATOMS: atom_id res chain seq x y z
N ALA A 1 -9.15 -11.13 -12.87
CA ALA A 1 -9.56 -10.12 -11.89
C ALA A 1 -8.93 -8.77 -12.25
N GLU A 2 -9.60 -7.68 -11.88
CA GLU A 2 -9.23 -6.31 -12.18
C GLU A 2 -8.97 -5.53 -10.88
N VAL A 3 -8.03 -4.59 -10.93
CA VAL A 3 -7.71 -3.71 -9.81
C VAL A 3 -7.72 -2.26 -10.30
N ILE A 4 -8.56 -1.44 -9.69
CA ILE A 4 -8.65 -0.01 -10.01
C ILE A 4 -7.51 0.71 -9.31
N THR A 5 -6.77 1.53 -10.05
CA THR A 5 -5.69 2.39 -9.55
C THR A 5 -5.60 3.67 -10.36
N THR A 6 -4.61 4.51 -10.10
CA THR A 6 -4.38 5.78 -10.81
C THR A 6 -3.19 5.67 -11.78
N PRO A 7 -3.20 6.39 -12.93
CA PRO A 7 -2.02 6.50 -13.78
C PRO A 7 -0.96 7.46 -13.22
N PHE A 8 -1.31 8.32 -12.26
CA PHE A 8 -0.41 9.30 -11.65
C PHE A 8 0.21 8.73 -10.38
N THR A 9 1.19 7.86 -10.55
CA THR A 9 1.92 7.19 -9.48
C THR A 9 3.29 6.72 -9.96
N PHE A 10 4.13 6.28 -9.03
CA PHE A 10 5.34 5.56 -9.39
C PHE A 10 4.98 4.18 -9.96
N ILE A 11 5.76 3.69 -10.91
CA ILE A 11 5.47 2.48 -11.68
C ILE A 11 5.27 1.21 -10.81
N SER A 12 5.81 1.19 -9.57
CA SER A 12 5.69 0.03 -8.67
C SER A 12 4.24 -0.31 -8.33
N THR A 13 3.35 0.68 -8.23
CA THR A 13 1.92 0.46 -7.96
C THR A 13 1.30 -0.41 -9.06
N THR A 14 1.51 -0.05 -10.32
CA THR A 14 1.03 -0.83 -11.47
C THR A 14 1.75 -2.17 -11.58
N HIS A 15 3.08 -2.20 -11.35
CA HIS A 15 3.85 -3.44 -11.38
C HIS A 15 3.36 -4.45 -10.34
N ALA A 16 2.96 -4.01 -9.16
CA ALA A 16 2.41 -4.91 -8.14
C ALA A 16 1.14 -5.63 -8.63
N ILE A 17 0.28 -4.93 -9.38
CA ILE A 17 -0.92 -5.51 -9.97
C ILE A 17 -0.56 -6.53 -11.06
N VAL A 18 0.26 -6.12 -12.02
CA VAL A 18 0.63 -6.96 -13.17
C VAL A 18 1.43 -8.20 -12.76
N ARG A 19 2.35 -8.08 -11.80
CA ARG A 19 3.13 -9.23 -11.29
C ARG A 19 2.29 -10.28 -10.57
N ASN A 20 1.12 -9.90 -10.09
CA ASN A 20 0.13 -10.83 -9.54
C ASN A 20 -0.87 -11.34 -10.59
N HIS A 21 -0.58 -11.16 -11.90
CA HIS A 21 -1.45 -11.58 -13.00
C HIS A 21 -2.84 -10.95 -12.96
N LEU A 22 -2.94 -9.74 -12.38
CA LEU A 22 -4.16 -8.95 -12.33
C LEU A 22 -4.10 -7.86 -13.39
N LYS A 23 -5.26 -7.39 -13.85
CA LYS A 23 -5.38 -6.32 -14.84
C LYS A 23 -5.54 -4.97 -14.13
N PRO A 24 -4.64 -4.00 -14.35
CA PRO A 24 -4.86 -2.64 -13.87
C PRO A 24 -5.95 -1.94 -14.69
N VAL A 25 -6.85 -1.25 -13.99
CA VAL A 25 -7.86 -0.37 -14.57
C VAL A 25 -7.57 1.04 -14.04
N PHE A 26 -7.27 1.97 -14.95
CA PHE A 26 -6.86 3.31 -14.52
C PHE A 26 -8.06 4.23 -14.36
N CYS A 27 -8.19 4.78 -13.17
CA CYS A 27 -9.08 5.87 -12.83
C CYS A 27 -8.30 7.18 -12.90
N ASP A 28 -8.90 8.21 -13.45
CA ASP A 28 -8.30 9.55 -13.54
C ASP A 28 -8.07 10.16 -12.16
N VAL A 29 -7.32 11.25 -12.12
CA VAL A 29 -6.97 11.96 -10.88
C VAL A 29 -7.62 13.33 -10.82
N LYS A 30 -7.79 13.83 -9.61
CA LYS A 30 -8.21 15.22 -9.37
C LYS A 30 -7.06 16.17 -9.71
N LEU A 31 -7.36 17.23 -10.45
CA LEU A 31 -6.36 18.23 -10.83
C LEU A 31 -5.84 19.06 -9.65
N CYS A 32 -6.60 19.13 -8.55
CA CYS A 32 -6.23 19.95 -7.40
C CYS A 32 -5.12 19.35 -6.54
N ASP A 33 -5.05 18.01 -6.43
CA ASP A 33 -4.14 17.33 -5.52
C ASP A 33 -3.46 16.07 -6.09
N GLY A 34 -3.85 15.65 -7.30
CA GLY A 34 -3.28 14.48 -7.98
C GLY A 34 -3.73 13.14 -7.40
N THR A 35 -4.60 13.11 -6.40
CA THR A 35 -5.16 11.86 -5.89
C THR A 35 -6.23 11.31 -6.83
N ILE A 36 -6.52 10.01 -6.73
CA ILE A 36 -7.57 9.36 -7.53
C ILE A 36 -8.90 10.11 -7.40
N ASP A 37 -9.58 10.31 -8.52
CA ASP A 37 -10.92 10.94 -8.56
C ASP A 37 -11.96 9.91 -8.14
N GLU A 38 -12.35 9.94 -6.87
CA GLU A 38 -13.30 9.01 -6.29
C GLU A 38 -14.67 9.01 -6.98
N THR A 39 -15.03 10.12 -7.63
CA THR A 39 -16.32 10.23 -8.34
C THR A 39 -16.38 9.41 -9.62
N LYS A 40 -15.23 9.00 -10.14
CA LYS A 40 -15.10 8.19 -11.37
C LYS A 40 -14.88 6.70 -11.10
N ILE A 41 -14.66 6.30 -9.84
CA ILE A 41 -14.34 4.92 -9.50
C ILE A 41 -15.50 3.98 -9.82
N GLU A 42 -16.72 4.34 -9.46
CA GLU A 42 -17.90 3.47 -9.66
C GLU A 42 -18.12 3.11 -11.11
N ASP A 43 -17.89 4.03 -12.05
CA ASP A 43 -18.05 3.80 -13.48
C ASP A 43 -17.06 2.77 -14.05
N LEU A 44 -15.98 2.49 -13.31
CA LEU A 44 -14.94 1.53 -13.69
C LEU A 44 -15.13 0.15 -13.04
N VAL A 45 -16.07 0.02 -12.10
CA VAL A 45 -16.31 -1.24 -11.41
C VAL A 45 -17.02 -2.22 -12.34
N THR A 46 -16.45 -3.41 -12.47
CA THR A 46 -17.02 -4.54 -13.20
C THR A 46 -17.19 -5.74 -12.28
N GLU A 47 -17.82 -6.81 -12.75
CA GLU A 47 -17.90 -8.10 -12.04
C GLU A 47 -16.52 -8.72 -11.76
N ASN A 48 -15.49 -8.30 -12.50
CA ASN A 48 -14.12 -8.78 -12.36
C ASN A 48 -13.28 -7.92 -11.39
N THR A 49 -13.79 -6.77 -10.94
CA THR A 49 -13.08 -5.88 -10.03
C THR A 49 -13.01 -6.48 -8.64
N VAL A 50 -11.82 -6.57 -8.07
CA VAL A 50 -11.58 -7.18 -6.75
C VAL A 50 -10.99 -6.21 -5.73
N ALA A 51 -10.33 -5.15 -6.18
CA ALA A 51 -9.67 -4.20 -5.30
C ALA A 51 -9.54 -2.81 -5.91
N ILE A 52 -9.30 -1.84 -5.04
CA ILE A 52 -8.88 -0.48 -5.38
C ILE A 52 -7.51 -0.26 -4.72
N ILE A 53 -6.55 0.27 -5.49
CA ILE A 53 -5.25 0.73 -4.97
C ILE A 53 -5.13 2.24 -5.19
N PRO A 54 -5.67 3.05 -4.28
CA PRO A 54 -5.51 4.50 -4.32
C PRO A 54 -4.11 4.88 -3.84
N VAL A 55 -3.59 6.01 -4.30
CA VAL A 55 -2.25 6.48 -3.96
C VAL A 55 -2.34 7.80 -3.20
N HIS A 56 -1.78 7.86 -2.01
CA HIS A 56 -1.60 9.11 -1.24
C HIS A 56 -0.40 9.90 -1.81
N VAL A 57 -0.57 10.36 -3.06
CA VAL A 57 0.51 10.96 -3.83
C VAL A 57 1.04 12.23 -3.15
N TYR A 58 2.36 12.34 -3.00
CA TYR A 58 3.05 13.44 -2.31
C TYR A 58 2.56 13.69 -0.86
N GLY A 59 1.90 12.70 -0.24
CA GLY A 59 1.30 12.85 1.09
C GLY A 59 -0.11 13.45 1.08
N ASN A 60 -0.67 13.80 -0.09
CA ASN A 60 -2.06 14.21 -0.21
C ASN A 60 -2.98 13.02 0.06
N ILE A 61 -3.92 13.19 0.96
CA ILE A 61 -4.82 12.11 1.38
C ILE A 61 -5.95 11.95 0.36
N CYS A 62 -6.11 10.73 -0.17
CA CYS A 62 -7.29 10.38 -0.96
C CYS A 62 -8.58 10.56 -0.13
N ASN A 63 -9.71 10.72 -0.78
CA ASN A 63 -11.00 10.74 -0.09
C ASN A 63 -11.34 9.35 0.47
N ILE A 64 -10.81 9.08 1.66
CA ILE A 64 -10.88 7.76 2.32
C ILE A 64 -12.33 7.32 2.50
N GLU A 65 -13.22 8.25 2.89
CA GLU A 65 -14.60 7.92 3.24
C GLU A 65 -15.39 7.50 2.00
N GLU A 66 -15.26 8.22 0.89
CA GLU A 66 -15.97 7.89 -0.34
C GLU A 66 -15.40 6.60 -0.97
N ILE A 67 -14.08 6.43 -0.97
CA ILE A 67 -13.45 5.19 -1.43
C ILE A 67 -13.94 3.99 -0.61
N GLN A 68 -14.02 4.13 0.71
CA GLN A 68 -14.51 3.05 1.58
C GLN A 68 -15.98 2.73 1.31
N LYS A 69 -16.85 3.74 1.11
CA LYS A 69 -18.25 3.52 0.74
C LYS A 69 -18.39 2.73 -0.56
N ILE A 70 -17.59 3.08 -1.57
CA ILE A 70 -17.58 2.37 -2.85
C ILE A 70 -17.10 0.92 -2.63
N ALA A 71 -16.02 0.74 -1.88
CA ALA A 71 -15.48 -0.57 -1.59
C ALA A 71 -16.49 -1.47 -0.84
N ASP A 72 -17.17 -0.93 0.14
CA ASP A 72 -18.20 -1.66 0.90
C ASP A 72 -19.39 -2.06 0.01
N LYS A 73 -19.86 -1.13 -0.85
CA LYS A 73 -20.95 -1.35 -1.80
C LYS A 73 -20.67 -2.51 -2.77
N TYR A 74 -19.43 -2.56 -3.28
CA TYR A 74 -19.03 -3.55 -4.28
C TYR A 74 -18.20 -4.71 -3.70
N ARG A 75 -18.00 -4.75 -2.37
CA ARG A 75 -17.18 -5.75 -1.64
C ARG A 75 -15.75 -5.83 -2.15
N LEU A 76 -15.16 -4.68 -2.46
CA LEU A 76 -13.79 -4.56 -2.93
C LEU A 76 -12.82 -4.42 -1.76
N LYS A 77 -11.57 -4.86 -1.98
CA LYS A 77 -10.47 -4.59 -1.05
C LYS A 77 -9.86 -3.23 -1.34
N VAL A 78 -9.45 -2.51 -0.28
CA VAL A 78 -8.75 -1.23 -0.40
C VAL A 78 -7.34 -1.38 0.14
N ILE A 79 -6.35 -1.19 -0.73
CA ILE A 79 -4.93 -1.22 -0.37
C ILE A 79 -4.34 0.15 -0.73
N TYR A 80 -4.03 0.96 0.27
CA TYR A 80 -3.43 2.27 0.01
C TYR A 80 -1.94 2.16 -0.33
N ASP A 81 -1.55 2.73 -1.46
CA ASP A 81 -0.15 3.09 -1.67
C ASP A 81 0.14 4.37 -0.88
N ALA A 82 0.73 4.20 0.28
CA ALA A 82 1.08 5.25 1.22
C ALA A 82 2.60 5.53 1.19
N ALA A 83 3.28 5.23 0.06
CA ALA A 83 4.72 5.37 -0.08
C ALA A 83 5.23 6.80 0.23
N HIS A 84 4.39 7.82 0.11
CA HIS A 84 4.69 9.23 0.39
C HIS A 84 4.03 9.75 1.68
N ALA A 85 3.34 8.90 2.44
CA ALA A 85 2.45 9.35 3.52
C ALA A 85 2.89 8.91 4.92
N PHE A 86 4.19 8.61 5.12
CA PHE A 86 4.70 8.32 6.47
C PHE A 86 4.53 9.54 7.39
N GLY A 87 3.95 9.31 8.57
CA GLY A 87 3.67 10.38 9.54
C GLY A 87 2.41 11.22 9.23
N VAL A 88 1.72 10.96 8.13
CA VAL A 88 0.47 11.65 7.80
C VAL A 88 -0.67 11.11 8.64
N GLU A 89 -1.51 12.01 9.15
CA GLU A 89 -2.69 11.68 9.94
C GLU A 89 -3.98 12.16 9.27
N TYR A 90 -5.02 11.39 9.42
CA TYR A 90 -6.39 11.75 9.05
C TYR A 90 -7.32 11.59 10.25
N LYS A 91 -8.03 12.65 10.62
CA LYS A 91 -8.94 12.67 11.79
C LYS A 91 -8.27 12.16 13.08
N GLY A 92 -7.01 12.53 13.32
CA GLY A 92 -6.26 12.16 14.52
C GLY A 92 -5.80 10.70 14.57
N LYS A 93 -5.81 10.00 13.43
CA LYS A 93 -5.27 8.63 13.31
C LYS A 93 -4.26 8.59 12.17
N GLY A 94 -3.15 7.91 12.39
CA GLY A 94 -2.16 7.68 11.34
C GLY A 94 -2.79 7.02 10.12
N ILE A 95 -2.36 7.45 8.93
CA ILE A 95 -2.96 7.03 7.64
C ILE A 95 -2.94 5.51 7.42
N GLY A 96 -2.00 4.80 8.03
CA GLY A 96 -1.91 3.34 7.98
C GLY A 96 -3.02 2.57 8.70
N ASN A 97 -3.98 3.27 9.34
CA ASN A 97 -5.14 2.64 9.98
C ASN A 97 -6.36 2.54 9.06
N TYR A 98 -6.24 2.95 7.81
CA TYR A 98 -7.35 2.98 6.86
C TYR A 98 -7.18 1.94 5.75
N GLY A 99 -8.31 1.48 5.21
CA GLY A 99 -8.38 0.40 4.24
C GLY A 99 -8.11 -0.99 4.85
N ASP A 100 -7.97 -1.99 3.99
CA ASP A 100 -7.57 -3.35 4.39
C ASP A 100 -6.07 -3.40 4.69
N ALA A 101 -5.28 -2.62 3.94
CA ALA A 101 -3.83 -2.46 4.15
C ALA A 101 -3.32 -1.12 3.61
N SER A 102 -2.17 -0.68 4.12
CA SER A 102 -1.41 0.44 3.58
C SER A 102 0.06 0.07 3.45
N VAL A 103 0.68 0.46 2.33
CA VAL A 103 2.07 0.13 2.01
C VAL A 103 2.91 1.40 2.05
N PHE A 104 3.95 1.41 2.88
CA PHE A 104 4.88 2.52 3.04
C PHE A 104 6.23 2.18 2.43
N SER A 105 6.86 3.16 1.79
CA SER A 105 8.23 3.07 1.30
C SER A 105 9.17 3.80 2.25
N PHE A 106 10.28 3.15 2.57
CA PHE A 106 11.39 3.73 3.34
C PHE A 106 12.66 3.84 2.48
N HIS A 107 12.48 3.92 1.15
CA HIS A 107 13.57 4.20 0.23
C HIS A 107 14.23 5.55 0.56
N ALA A 108 15.51 5.70 0.25
CA ALA A 108 16.35 6.84 0.63
C ALA A 108 15.79 8.23 0.27
N THR A 109 14.92 8.31 -0.74
CA THR A 109 14.28 9.58 -1.16
C THR A 109 13.06 9.99 -0.33
N LYS A 110 12.57 9.12 0.57
CA LYS A 110 11.37 9.40 1.37
C LYS A 110 11.70 10.28 2.58
N VAL A 111 10.70 11.01 3.09
CA VAL A 111 10.82 11.87 4.29
C VAL A 111 11.34 11.06 5.47
N PHE A 112 10.76 9.89 5.72
CA PHE A 112 11.35 8.87 6.60
C PHE A 112 11.94 7.77 5.74
N ASN A 113 13.20 7.43 5.98
CA ASN A 113 13.86 6.38 5.21
C ASN A 113 14.76 5.50 6.08
N THR A 114 15.04 4.34 5.55
CA THR A 114 15.99 3.37 6.10
C THR A 114 17.07 3.00 5.07
N ILE A 115 17.41 3.92 4.17
CA ILE A 115 18.18 3.71 2.94
C ILE A 115 17.34 2.88 1.97
N GLU A 116 17.08 1.64 2.31
CA GLU A 116 16.11 0.75 1.66
C GLU A 116 15.22 0.12 2.71
N GLY A 117 13.92 0.03 2.41
CA GLY A 117 12.96 -0.59 3.31
C GLY A 117 11.52 -0.19 3.00
N GLY A 118 10.63 -0.69 3.82
CA GLY A 118 9.20 -0.40 3.77
C GLY A 118 8.46 -1.07 4.90
N ALA A 119 7.19 -0.73 5.02
CA ALA A 119 6.28 -1.37 5.95
C ALA A 119 4.93 -1.60 5.30
N VAL A 120 4.22 -2.59 5.78
CA VAL A 120 2.82 -2.83 5.48
C VAL A 120 2.04 -2.81 6.79
N THR A 121 1.02 -1.98 6.85
CA THR A 121 0.02 -2.00 7.94
C THR A 121 -1.25 -2.66 7.43
N PHE A 122 -1.95 -3.40 8.27
CA PHE A 122 -3.19 -4.10 7.92
C PHE A 122 -4.03 -4.36 9.16
N SER A 123 -5.35 -4.47 8.98
CA SER A 123 -6.31 -4.70 10.06
C SER A 123 -6.57 -6.19 10.35
N ASP A 124 -6.46 -7.05 9.35
CA ASP A 124 -6.70 -8.49 9.52
C ASP A 124 -5.45 -9.21 10.05
N HIS A 125 -5.46 -9.53 11.35
CA HIS A 125 -4.37 -10.24 12.00
C HIS A 125 -4.02 -11.61 11.37
N LYS A 126 -4.93 -12.23 10.62
CA LYS A 126 -4.66 -13.49 9.91
C LYS A 126 -3.62 -13.32 8.80
N LEU A 127 -3.44 -12.09 8.29
CA LEU A 127 -2.42 -11.80 7.29
C LEU A 127 -1.00 -11.79 7.87
N TYR A 128 -0.85 -11.64 9.20
CA TYR A 128 0.47 -11.49 9.83
C TYR A 128 1.40 -12.66 9.52
N GLU A 129 0.97 -13.87 9.82
CA GLU A 129 1.81 -15.07 9.61
C GLU A 129 2.15 -15.26 8.14
N LYS A 130 1.16 -15.06 7.26
CA LYS A 130 1.36 -15.18 5.81
C LYS A 130 2.38 -14.16 5.28
N LEU A 131 2.23 -12.89 5.63
CA LEU A 131 3.15 -11.83 5.20
C LEU A 131 4.54 -12.02 5.82
N TYR A 132 4.59 -12.48 7.09
CA TYR A 132 5.86 -12.79 7.75
C TYR A 132 6.63 -13.89 7.01
N ASN A 133 5.95 -14.96 6.59
CA ASN A 133 6.57 -16.05 5.84
C ASN A 133 6.97 -15.58 4.43
N LEU A 134 6.08 -14.87 3.71
CA LEU A 134 6.34 -14.38 2.36
C LEU A 134 7.56 -13.47 2.27
N LYS A 135 7.81 -12.61 3.27
CA LYS A 135 9.00 -11.76 3.32
C LYS A 135 10.30 -12.54 3.54
N ASN A 136 10.20 -13.82 3.95
CA ASN A 136 11.32 -14.73 4.21
C ASN A 136 11.18 -16.01 3.38
N PHE A 137 11.14 -15.87 2.06
CA PHE A 137 11.11 -16.97 1.08
C PHE A 137 9.90 -17.94 1.21
N GLY A 138 8.86 -17.60 1.95
CA GLY A 138 7.75 -18.49 2.24
C GLY A 138 8.08 -19.58 3.28
N ILE A 139 9.16 -19.39 4.03
CA ILE A 139 9.63 -20.35 5.05
C ILE A 139 8.81 -20.20 6.32
N ARG A 140 8.32 -21.33 6.82
CA ARG A 140 7.66 -21.47 8.12
C ARG A 140 8.48 -22.40 9.01
N GLY A 141 9.02 -21.88 10.13
CA GLY A 141 9.91 -22.66 11.00
C GLY A 141 11.27 -22.88 10.33
N GLU A 142 11.87 -24.06 10.53
CA GLU A 142 13.22 -24.35 10.07
C GLU A 142 13.27 -25.05 8.71
N GLU A 143 12.29 -25.87 8.38
CA GLU A 143 12.36 -26.78 7.22
C GLU A 143 11.19 -26.67 6.25
N LEU A 144 10.09 -26.03 6.65
CA LEU A 144 8.85 -26.03 5.87
C LEU A 144 8.74 -24.79 5.00
N VAL A 145 8.62 -24.98 3.68
CA VAL A 145 8.29 -23.91 2.73
C VAL A 145 6.81 -24.05 2.34
N THR A 146 5.99 -23.06 2.68
CA THR A 146 4.53 -23.09 2.46
C THR A 146 4.08 -22.22 1.30
N ASP A 147 4.90 -21.26 0.89
CA ASP A 147 4.54 -20.26 -0.11
C ASP A 147 5.76 -19.89 -0.98
N VAL A 148 5.49 -19.31 -2.15
CA VAL A 148 6.53 -18.69 -2.97
C VAL A 148 6.74 -17.26 -2.48
N GLY A 149 7.74 -17.07 -1.64
CA GLY A 149 8.10 -15.77 -1.07
C GLY A 149 9.36 -15.17 -1.67
N ALA A 150 9.75 -14.00 -1.15
CA ALA A 150 10.96 -13.30 -1.53
C ALA A 150 11.82 -12.97 -0.30
N ASN A 151 13.05 -12.51 -0.51
CA ASN A 151 13.84 -11.90 0.56
C ASN A 151 13.46 -10.42 0.69
N ALA A 152 12.51 -10.13 1.56
CA ALA A 152 12.08 -8.78 1.90
C ALA A 152 12.37 -8.45 3.37
N LYS A 153 13.39 -9.08 3.95
CA LYS A 153 13.83 -8.77 5.32
C LYS A 153 14.64 -7.48 5.32
N MET A 154 14.39 -6.63 6.31
CA MET A 154 15.23 -5.48 6.59
C MET A 154 16.53 -5.97 7.25
N ASN A 155 17.69 -5.51 6.75
CA ASN A 155 18.98 -5.80 7.37
C ASN A 155 19.26 -4.80 8.52
N GLU A 156 20.26 -5.11 9.34
CA GLU A 156 20.60 -4.36 10.55
C GLU A 156 21.03 -2.92 10.25
N PHE A 157 21.76 -2.69 9.13
CA PHE A 157 22.20 -1.33 8.75
C PHE A 157 21.01 -0.44 8.40
N CYS A 158 20.06 -0.97 7.63
CA CYS A 158 18.81 -0.25 7.32
C CYS A 158 17.98 -0.01 8.60
N ALA A 159 17.91 -0.99 9.51
CA ALA A 159 17.22 -0.83 10.78
C ALA A 159 17.86 0.24 11.67
N ILE A 160 19.19 0.27 11.78
CA ILE A 160 19.93 1.30 12.54
C ILE A 160 19.68 2.68 11.94
N MET A 161 19.74 2.82 10.62
CA MET A 161 19.43 4.08 9.95
C MET A 161 18.00 4.56 10.29
N GLY A 162 17.03 3.64 10.24
CA GLY A 162 15.65 3.95 10.62
C GLY A 162 15.54 4.43 12.07
N LEU A 163 16.19 3.74 13.03
CA LEU A 163 16.20 4.14 14.44
C LEU A 163 16.84 5.52 14.65
N CYS A 164 17.88 5.86 13.87
CA CYS A 164 18.48 7.19 13.91
C CYS A 164 17.51 8.23 13.34
N ASN A 165 16.91 7.98 12.17
CA ASN A 165 16.02 8.93 11.50
C ASN A 165 14.72 9.18 12.29
N LEU A 166 14.17 8.18 13.00
CA LEU A 166 13.01 8.35 13.86
C LEU A 166 13.18 9.45 14.93
N LYS A 167 14.41 9.71 15.36
CA LYS A 167 14.71 10.76 16.35
C LYS A 167 14.65 12.18 15.76
N HIS A 168 14.55 12.32 14.45
CA HIS A 168 14.64 13.57 13.71
C HIS A 168 13.41 13.84 12.82
N LEU A 169 12.28 13.25 13.15
CA LEU A 169 11.01 13.42 12.40
C LEU A 169 10.22 14.68 12.80
N ASN A 170 10.70 15.48 13.75
CA ASN A 170 10.05 16.71 14.25
C ASN A 170 10.62 17.93 13.57
#